data_b0ef8bb3e170b2f80be3a2fadaf4d4cb
#
_entry.id   b0ef8bb3e170b2f80be3a2fadaf4d4cb
#
_cell.length_a   1.000
_cell.length_b   1.000
_cell.length_c   1.000
_cell.angle_alpha   90.00
_cell.angle_beta   90.00
_cell.angle_gamma   90.00
#
_symmetry.space_group_name_H-M   'P 1'
#
loop_
_entity.id
_entity.type
_entity.pdbx_description
1 polymer ?
#
loop_
_entity_poly.entity_id
_entity_poly.type
_entity_poly.pdbx_seq_one_letter_code
_entity_poly.pdbx_strand_id
1 'polypeptide(L)'
;MTALLLLGAWLSVGQLVRWRRAQGRLADLAARTGLVEQQPDLASALRRHVHPDQAGLRLGRALLAQELDRRWLQSLPPEERRAQEALGLERLDAAGLLAAEALARQPGSWDACLVLGGSNFLAFSRLNDPRLRSRPGLSEGLLLRARQLAPGRPESARLLAAFYLGNWSRLGPAERVQAMAIIAAALEDPTSFGLLVQHWLRVAPSLDIALSMIPDEPSYWRHLQQLFVARGDLERYRDATERLARTVETWAPELTARAERQIARGGSREGRRILLGVLSELRPSVDQSGLFTSALGALPPGPLGERDVQRLRSWLDWALELCLYSACPLDPDTVERLVSLVPDLAAADRAAAALAAEDLAGGERIEREVAPTADGSWDTYWLLKAEALAARGRATDAALALGRLSPGLGASLPVLNTAVAVAAAQGEATRLMEARAALAGRAASRWTASAWDRTEWTLRLALHAERTGRLATSFHTPPEGAVVEALLDGESLGFYSLLPGESWETPDPVPAGSHLMTFRLLTSRSLVAGEVRTRAAGG
;
A
#
# COMPACT_ATOMS: atom_id res chain seq x y z
N MET A 1 41.17 -23.74 -53.23
CA MET A 1 40.89 -23.77 -51.76
C MET A 1 41.48 -22.58 -51.01
N THR A 2 42.73 -22.19 -51.22
CA THR A 2 43.40 -21.04 -50.61
C THR A 2 42.69 -19.68 -50.83
N ALA A 3 42.20 -19.42 -52.03
CA ALA A 3 41.49 -18.18 -52.36
C ALA A 3 40.14 -18.02 -51.62
N LEU A 4 39.40 -19.13 -51.38
CA LEU A 4 38.16 -19.13 -50.62
C LEU A 4 38.41 -18.92 -49.13
N LEU A 5 39.51 -19.45 -48.58
CA LEU A 5 39.91 -19.22 -47.18
C LEU A 5 40.35 -17.77 -46.95
N LEU A 6 41.08 -17.18 -47.90
CA LEU A 6 41.47 -15.77 -47.86
C LEU A 6 40.26 -14.83 -47.96
N LEU A 7 39.30 -15.14 -48.83
CA LEU A 7 38.06 -14.38 -48.93
C LEU A 7 37.22 -14.48 -47.66
N GLY A 8 37.13 -15.68 -47.07
CA GLY A 8 36.45 -15.90 -45.80
C GLY A 8 37.10 -15.16 -44.64
N ALA A 9 38.45 -15.19 -44.57
CA ALA A 9 39.21 -14.42 -43.56
C ALA A 9 39.04 -12.90 -43.73
N TRP A 10 39.08 -12.43 -45.00
CA TRP A 10 38.89 -10.98 -45.27
C TRP A 10 37.47 -10.50 -44.94
N LEU A 11 36.43 -11.30 -45.23
CA LEU A 11 35.06 -11.01 -44.87
C LEU A 11 34.89 -11.00 -43.36
N SER A 12 35.55 -11.94 -42.62
CA SER A 12 35.52 -12.02 -41.16
C SER A 12 36.21 -10.83 -40.53
N VAL A 13 37.36 -10.39 -41.05
CA VAL A 13 38.04 -9.17 -40.57
C VAL A 13 37.22 -7.91 -40.84
N GLY A 14 36.60 -7.83 -42.03
CA GLY A 14 35.72 -6.72 -42.38
C GLY A 14 34.48 -6.64 -41.43
N GLN A 15 33.91 -7.78 -41.07
CA GLN A 15 32.84 -7.86 -40.10
C GLN A 15 33.30 -7.46 -38.69
N LEU A 16 34.50 -7.89 -38.27
CA LEU A 16 35.06 -7.54 -36.96
C LEU A 16 35.34 -6.04 -36.83
N VAL A 17 35.87 -5.41 -37.90
CA VAL A 17 36.10 -3.96 -37.92
C VAL A 17 34.80 -3.17 -37.88
N ARG A 18 33.77 -3.60 -38.62
CA ARG A 18 32.43 -2.99 -38.55
C ARG A 18 31.84 -3.14 -37.17
N TRP A 19 31.97 -4.31 -36.59
CA TRP A 19 31.49 -4.60 -35.25
C TRP A 19 32.16 -3.70 -34.17
N ARG A 20 33.51 -3.58 -34.20
CA ARG A 20 34.23 -2.68 -33.27
C ARG A 20 33.83 -1.19 -33.42
N ARG A 21 33.63 -0.74 -34.67
CA ARG A 21 33.17 0.63 -34.95
C ARG A 21 31.73 0.86 -34.41
N ALA A 22 30.87 -0.13 -34.55
CA ALA A 22 29.50 -0.06 -34.02
C ALA A 22 29.51 -0.04 -32.47
N GLN A 23 30.33 -0.88 -31.85
CA GLN A 23 30.49 -0.86 -30.38
C GLN A 23 31.03 0.49 -29.85
N GLY A 24 32.05 1.06 -30.52
CA GLY A 24 32.57 2.39 -30.19
C GLY A 24 31.47 3.44 -30.24
N ARG A 25 30.66 3.47 -31.31
CA ARG A 25 29.53 4.41 -31.45
C ARG A 25 28.48 4.24 -30.37
N LEU A 26 28.15 2.99 -29.97
CA LEU A 26 27.20 2.73 -28.91
C LEU A 26 27.73 3.17 -27.55
N ALA A 27 29.02 2.96 -27.27
CA ALA A 27 29.66 3.40 -26.05
C ALA A 27 29.70 4.94 -25.95
N ASP A 28 30.05 5.63 -27.04
CA ASP A 28 30.05 7.09 -27.12
C ASP A 28 28.63 7.66 -26.95
N LEU A 29 27.63 7.01 -27.52
CA LEU A 29 26.24 7.42 -27.38
C LEU A 29 25.75 7.23 -25.94
N ALA A 30 26.05 6.10 -25.32
CA ALA A 30 25.70 5.83 -23.94
C ALA A 30 26.37 6.82 -22.97
N ALA A 31 27.63 7.21 -23.23
CA ALA A 31 28.34 8.23 -22.45
C ALA A 31 27.71 9.62 -22.61
N ARG A 32 27.46 10.06 -23.86
CA ARG A 32 26.83 11.37 -24.13
C ARG A 32 25.43 11.50 -23.56
N THR A 33 24.67 10.42 -23.50
CA THR A 33 23.32 10.44 -22.94
C THR A 33 23.26 10.31 -21.41
N GLY A 34 24.43 10.21 -20.74
CA GLY A 34 24.53 10.08 -19.28
C GLY A 34 24.00 8.74 -18.72
N LEU A 35 23.72 7.77 -19.59
CA LEU A 35 23.13 6.49 -19.19
C LEU A 35 24.14 5.58 -18.47
N VAL A 36 25.43 5.71 -18.80
CA VAL A 36 26.53 4.91 -18.22
C VAL A 36 26.67 5.17 -16.72
N GLU A 37 26.49 6.42 -16.30
CA GLU A 37 26.61 6.83 -14.89
C GLU A 37 25.44 6.30 -14.06
N GLN A 38 24.25 6.23 -14.68
CA GLN A 38 23.03 5.81 -13.99
C GLN A 38 22.80 4.29 -14.02
N GLN A 39 23.36 3.60 -15.02
CA GLN A 39 23.20 2.14 -15.20
C GLN A 39 24.54 1.48 -15.58
N PRO A 40 25.48 1.33 -14.63
CA PRO A 40 26.80 0.74 -14.89
C PRO A 40 26.73 -0.70 -15.43
N ASP A 41 25.70 -1.47 -15.04
CA ASP A 41 25.47 -2.82 -15.52
C ASP A 41 25.14 -2.86 -17.01
N LEU A 42 24.40 -1.86 -17.50
CA LEU A 42 24.08 -1.74 -18.92
C LEU A 42 25.34 -1.47 -19.76
N ALA A 43 26.22 -0.60 -19.27
CA ALA A 43 27.52 -0.32 -19.90
C ALA A 43 28.39 -1.57 -19.99
N SER A 44 28.36 -2.43 -18.97
CA SER A 44 29.02 -3.73 -18.94
C SER A 44 28.38 -4.71 -19.93
N ALA A 45 27.05 -4.75 -19.99
CA ALA A 45 26.30 -5.61 -20.90
C ALA A 45 26.52 -5.21 -22.38
N LEU A 46 26.54 -3.91 -22.69
CA LEU A 46 26.82 -3.40 -24.05
C LEU A 46 28.21 -3.83 -24.53
N ARG A 47 29.20 -3.85 -23.64
CA ARG A 47 30.57 -4.31 -23.97
C ARG A 47 30.68 -5.79 -24.24
N ARG A 48 29.81 -6.62 -23.66
CA ARG A 48 29.82 -8.10 -23.79
C ARG A 48 28.96 -8.62 -24.92
N HIS A 49 28.13 -7.78 -25.56
CA HIS A 49 27.19 -8.23 -26.58
C HIS A 49 27.89 -8.56 -27.91
N VAL A 50 27.65 -9.77 -28.41
CA VAL A 50 28.19 -10.25 -29.67
C VAL A 50 27.55 -9.59 -30.90
N HIS A 51 26.27 -9.17 -30.79
CA HIS A 51 25.53 -8.55 -31.91
C HIS A 51 25.23 -7.07 -31.63
N PRO A 52 25.86 -6.15 -32.39
CA PRO A 52 25.68 -4.71 -32.22
C PRO A 52 24.23 -4.25 -32.34
N ASP A 53 23.43 -4.93 -33.15
CA ASP A 53 22.02 -4.59 -33.37
C ASP A 53 21.17 -4.85 -32.15
N GLN A 54 21.42 -5.96 -31.47
CA GLN A 54 20.75 -6.26 -30.19
C GLN A 54 21.22 -5.33 -29.07
N ALA A 55 22.50 -5.00 -29.06
CA ALA A 55 23.08 -4.04 -28.13
C ALA A 55 22.49 -2.63 -28.36
N GLY A 56 22.38 -2.20 -29.61
CA GLY A 56 21.76 -0.94 -30.00
C GLY A 56 20.30 -0.86 -29.58
N LEU A 57 19.52 -1.91 -29.84
CA LEU A 57 18.12 -1.96 -29.48
C LEU A 57 17.92 -1.98 -27.95
N ARG A 58 18.76 -2.69 -27.19
CA ARG A 58 18.74 -2.64 -25.72
C ARG A 58 19.07 -1.25 -25.19
N LEU A 59 20.05 -0.59 -25.75
CA LEU A 59 20.36 0.80 -25.40
C LEU A 59 19.18 1.72 -25.72
N GLY A 60 18.58 1.61 -26.91
CA GLY A 60 17.41 2.38 -27.30
C GLY A 60 16.23 2.16 -26.34
N ARG A 61 16.01 0.92 -25.92
CA ARG A 61 14.97 0.58 -24.93
C ARG A 61 15.26 1.19 -23.54
N ALA A 62 16.50 1.15 -23.09
CA ALA A 62 16.90 1.77 -21.83
C ALA A 62 16.73 3.30 -21.83
N LEU A 63 17.10 3.94 -22.95
CA LEU A 63 16.89 5.38 -23.14
C LEU A 63 15.39 5.74 -23.14
N LEU A 64 14.57 4.97 -23.82
CA LEU A 64 13.12 5.15 -23.82
C LEU A 64 12.53 4.95 -22.42
N ALA A 65 12.94 3.90 -21.70
CA ALA A 65 12.47 3.62 -20.35
C ALA A 65 12.83 4.75 -19.37
N GLN A 66 14.03 5.29 -19.46
CA GLN A 66 14.47 6.44 -18.65
C GLN A 66 13.60 7.68 -18.92
N GLU A 67 13.21 7.88 -20.16
CA GLU A 67 12.37 9.03 -20.53
C GLU A 67 10.88 8.82 -20.23
N LEU A 68 10.43 7.59 -20.06
CA LEU A 68 9.09 7.26 -19.57
C LEU A 68 8.97 7.49 -18.05
N ASP A 69 9.98 7.11 -17.28
CA ASP A 69 10.00 7.32 -15.84
C ASP A 69 10.85 8.54 -15.47
N ARG A 70 10.23 9.73 -15.54
CA ARG A 70 10.90 11.01 -15.21
C ARG A 70 10.73 11.43 -13.74
N ARG A 71 10.20 10.58 -12.87
CA ARG A 71 9.98 10.93 -11.44
C ARG A 71 11.30 11.29 -10.74
N TRP A 72 12.39 10.64 -11.12
CA TRP A 72 13.72 10.95 -10.62
C TRP A 72 14.19 12.40 -10.90
N LEU A 73 13.67 13.07 -11.94
CA LEU A 73 13.97 14.47 -12.22
C LEU A 73 13.44 15.40 -11.12
N GLN A 74 12.41 15.00 -10.39
CA GLN A 74 11.84 15.82 -9.33
C GLN A 74 12.76 15.92 -8.10
N SER A 75 13.65 14.93 -7.92
CA SER A 75 14.66 14.92 -6.84
C SER A 75 15.92 15.72 -7.15
N LEU A 76 16.07 16.19 -8.40
CA LEU A 76 17.24 16.96 -8.81
C LEU A 76 17.10 18.46 -8.52
N PRO A 77 18.23 19.16 -8.25
CA PRO A 77 18.28 20.62 -8.24
C PRO A 77 17.75 21.22 -9.55
N PRO A 78 17.19 22.45 -9.54
CA PRO A 78 16.57 23.06 -10.72
C PRO A 78 17.48 23.17 -11.94
N GLU A 79 18.76 23.42 -11.75
CA GLU A 79 19.76 23.55 -12.83
C GLU A 79 20.05 22.19 -13.48
N GLU A 80 20.29 21.16 -12.65
CA GLU A 80 20.50 19.80 -13.13
C GLU A 80 19.26 19.25 -13.82
N ARG A 81 18.06 19.57 -13.31
CA ARG A 81 16.80 19.20 -13.92
C ARG A 81 16.68 19.75 -15.34
N ARG A 82 16.97 21.04 -15.56
CA ARG A 82 16.96 21.67 -16.89
C ARG A 82 17.94 21.00 -17.85
N ALA A 83 19.16 20.71 -17.39
CA ALA A 83 20.16 20.02 -18.19
C ALA A 83 19.68 18.61 -18.60
N GLN A 84 19.09 17.87 -17.67
CA GLN A 84 18.54 16.53 -17.93
C GLN A 84 17.30 16.58 -18.83
N GLU A 85 16.51 17.64 -18.76
CA GLU A 85 15.38 17.86 -19.68
C GLU A 85 15.85 18.11 -21.11
N ALA A 86 16.90 18.87 -21.31
CA ALA A 86 17.50 19.09 -22.63
C ALA A 86 18.07 17.79 -23.21
N LEU A 87 18.77 16.99 -22.41
CA LEU A 87 19.27 15.67 -22.82
C LEU A 87 18.15 14.68 -23.15
N GLY A 88 16.95 14.89 -22.64
CA GLY A 88 15.83 13.98 -22.88
C GLY A 88 15.44 13.85 -24.34
N LEU A 89 15.51 14.91 -25.13
CA LEU A 89 15.26 14.88 -26.57
C LEU A 89 16.35 14.13 -27.33
N GLU A 90 17.62 14.37 -26.96
CA GLU A 90 18.75 13.64 -27.54
C GLU A 90 18.68 12.14 -27.28
N ARG A 91 18.22 11.75 -26.09
CA ARG A 91 17.96 10.35 -25.72
C ARG A 91 16.88 9.72 -26.59
N LEU A 92 15.78 10.43 -26.81
CA LEU A 92 14.68 9.94 -27.65
C LEU A 92 15.09 9.84 -29.13
N ASP A 93 15.82 10.79 -29.66
CA ASP A 93 16.37 10.75 -31.01
C ASP A 93 17.35 9.57 -31.17
N ALA A 94 18.25 9.39 -30.20
CA ALA A 94 19.17 8.27 -30.20
C ALA A 94 18.43 6.92 -30.16
N ALA A 95 17.42 6.78 -29.30
CA ALA A 95 16.60 5.59 -29.19
C ALA A 95 15.87 5.31 -30.51
N GLY A 96 15.29 6.34 -31.13
CA GLY A 96 14.60 6.25 -32.40
C GLY A 96 15.52 5.80 -33.54
N LEU A 97 16.73 6.37 -33.66
CA LEU A 97 17.72 5.99 -34.67
C LEU A 97 18.15 4.54 -34.50
N LEU A 98 18.48 4.09 -33.31
CA LEU A 98 18.88 2.72 -33.01
C LEU A 98 17.76 1.73 -33.35
N ALA A 99 16.52 2.07 -33.06
CA ALA A 99 15.37 1.25 -33.38
C ALA A 99 15.07 1.21 -34.88
N ALA A 100 15.22 2.33 -35.58
CA ALA A 100 15.06 2.40 -37.03
C ALA A 100 16.11 1.53 -37.75
N GLU A 101 17.38 1.57 -37.32
CA GLU A 101 18.43 0.71 -37.83
C GLU A 101 18.12 -0.78 -37.61
N ALA A 102 17.63 -1.14 -36.42
CA ALA A 102 17.22 -2.50 -36.08
C ALA A 102 16.02 -2.95 -36.92
N LEU A 103 15.02 -2.09 -37.11
CA LEU A 103 13.83 -2.38 -37.91
C LEU A 103 14.14 -2.55 -39.40
N ALA A 104 15.08 -1.77 -39.93
CA ALA A 104 15.53 -1.93 -41.33
C ALA A 104 16.16 -3.30 -41.60
N ARG A 105 16.76 -3.92 -40.58
CA ARG A 105 17.37 -5.26 -40.70
C ARG A 105 16.39 -6.38 -40.31
N GLN A 106 15.49 -6.11 -39.37
CA GLN A 106 14.49 -7.06 -38.89
C GLN A 106 13.10 -6.41 -38.84
N PRO A 107 12.36 -6.36 -39.96
CA PRO A 107 11.05 -5.72 -40.02
C PRO A 107 9.97 -6.35 -39.13
N GLY A 108 10.19 -7.57 -38.63
CA GLY A 108 9.35 -8.28 -37.67
C GLY A 108 9.73 -8.08 -36.22
N SER A 109 10.68 -7.19 -35.90
CA SER A 109 11.07 -6.92 -34.50
C SER A 109 10.03 -6.07 -33.78
N TRP A 110 9.26 -6.70 -32.85
CA TRP A 110 8.29 -5.99 -32.03
C TRP A 110 8.94 -4.92 -31.14
N ASP A 111 10.13 -5.22 -30.65
CA ASP A 111 10.90 -4.36 -29.76
C ASP A 111 11.39 -3.10 -30.49
N ALA A 112 11.84 -3.24 -31.74
CA ALA A 112 12.20 -2.11 -32.60
C ALA A 112 10.98 -1.23 -32.93
N CYS A 113 9.83 -1.84 -33.25
CA CYS A 113 8.59 -1.12 -33.45
C CYS A 113 8.18 -0.33 -32.17
N LEU A 114 8.29 -0.96 -30.99
CA LEU A 114 7.97 -0.36 -29.71
C LEU A 114 8.85 0.86 -29.41
N VAL A 115 10.17 0.68 -29.54
CA VAL A 115 11.14 1.75 -29.23
C VAL A 115 11.00 2.90 -30.21
N LEU A 116 10.89 2.64 -31.51
CA LEU A 116 10.73 3.70 -32.50
C LEU A 116 9.40 4.45 -32.36
N GLY A 117 8.29 3.71 -32.18
CA GLY A 117 6.97 4.30 -31.98
C GLY A 117 6.88 5.11 -30.69
N GLY A 118 7.43 4.59 -29.60
CA GLY A 118 7.48 5.25 -28.29
C GLY A 118 8.37 6.49 -28.28
N SER A 119 9.56 6.42 -28.86
CA SER A 119 10.47 7.58 -28.98
C SER A 119 9.87 8.71 -29.79
N ASN A 120 9.26 8.39 -30.93
CA ASN A 120 8.57 9.39 -31.76
C ASN A 120 7.38 10.02 -31.02
N PHE A 121 6.60 9.22 -30.30
CA PHE A 121 5.48 9.71 -29.51
C PHE A 121 5.94 10.66 -28.39
N LEU A 122 6.95 10.28 -27.62
CA LEU A 122 7.44 11.09 -26.52
C LEU A 122 8.14 12.37 -27.01
N ALA A 123 8.95 12.28 -28.06
CA ALA A 123 9.59 13.45 -28.67
C ALA A 123 8.52 14.44 -29.18
N PHE A 124 7.51 13.93 -29.87
CA PHE A 124 6.39 14.73 -30.33
C PHE A 124 5.62 15.41 -29.18
N SER A 125 5.33 14.68 -28.11
CA SER A 125 4.57 15.20 -26.97
C SER A 125 5.35 16.31 -26.22
N ARG A 126 6.69 16.28 -26.25
CA ARG A 126 7.54 17.23 -25.55
C ARG A 126 7.85 18.50 -26.36
N LEU A 127 8.16 18.31 -27.62
CA LEU A 127 8.56 19.44 -28.47
C LEU A 127 7.39 20.36 -28.81
N ASN A 128 6.16 19.86 -28.68
CA ASN A 128 4.97 20.57 -29.16
C ASN A 128 5.17 21.16 -30.58
N ASP A 129 6.07 20.55 -31.38
CA ASP A 129 6.48 21.04 -32.68
C ASP A 129 5.36 20.80 -33.71
N PRO A 130 4.84 21.84 -34.36
CA PRO A 130 3.81 21.70 -35.39
C PRO A 130 4.22 20.77 -36.55
N ARG A 131 5.50 20.67 -36.87
CA ARG A 131 6.01 19.81 -37.95
C ARG A 131 5.92 18.34 -37.59
N LEU A 132 6.05 17.98 -36.33
CA LEU A 132 5.87 16.61 -35.85
C LEU A 132 4.40 16.26 -35.65
N ARG A 133 3.53 17.25 -35.48
CA ARG A 133 2.07 17.06 -35.39
C ARG A 133 1.44 16.42 -36.63
N SER A 134 2.14 16.47 -37.76
CA SER A 134 1.65 15.88 -39.01
C SER A 134 1.81 14.37 -39.15
N ARG A 135 2.46 13.68 -38.17
CA ARG A 135 2.75 12.24 -38.24
C ARG A 135 2.33 11.40 -37.03
N PRO A 136 1.21 11.70 -36.35
CA PRO A 136 0.77 10.84 -35.23
C PRO A 136 0.52 9.40 -35.66
N GLY A 137 0.04 9.18 -36.90
CA GLY A 137 -0.24 7.86 -37.45
C GLY A 137 0.99 6.95 -37.59
N LEU A 138 2.20 7.52 -37.71
CA LEU A 138 3.42 6.69 -37.76
C LEU A 138 3.69 6.06 -36.38
N SER A 139 3.60 6.85 -35.30
CA SER A 139 3.78 6.33 -33.92
C SER A 139 2.71 5.30 -33.58
N GLU A 140 1.45 5.59 -33.90
CA GLU A 140 0.33 4.68 -33.68
C GLU A 140 0.54 3.37 -34.45
N GLY A 141 0.84 3.43 -35.75
CA GLY A 141 1.05 2.25 -36.59
C GLY A 141 2.17 1.35 -36.10
N LEU A 142 3.29 1.95 -35.63
CA LEU A 142 4.41 1.21 -35.03
C LEU A 142 4.04 0.55 -33.71
N LEU A 143 3.33 1.26 -32.81
CA LEU A 143 2.90 0.72 -31.52
C LEU A 143 1.85 -0.38 -31.68
N LEU A 144 0.91 -0.22 -32.62
CA LEU A 144 -0.06 -1.27 -32.99
C LEU A 144 0.66 -2.50 -33.54
N ARG A 145 1.67 -2.28 -34.41
CA ARG A 145 2.48 -3.37 -34.94
C ARG A 145 3.26 -4.10 -33.87
N ALA A 146 3.86 -3.37 -32.91
CA ALA A 146 4.54 -3.97 -31.76
C ALA A 146 3.59 -4.87 -30.96
N ARG A 147 2.35 -4.40 -30.72
CA ARG A 147 1.33 -5.18 -30.00
C ARG A 147 0.89 -6.42 -30.79
N GLN A 148 0.72 -6.32 -32.11
CA GLN A 148 0.38 -7.47 -32.98
C GLN A 148 1.48 -8.54 -32.97
N LEU A 149 2.75 -8.12 -33.00
CA LEU A 149 3.89 -9.02 -32.98
C LEU A 149 4.15 -9.68 -31.64
N ALA A 150 3.76 -9.02 -30.53
CA ALA A 150 3.97 -9.49 -29.17
C ALA A 150 2.77 -9.14 -28.25
N PRO A 151 1.61 -9.79 -28.44
CA PRO A 151 0.37 -9.44 -27.73
C PRO A 151 0.44 -9.64 -26.20
N GLY A 152 1.28 -10.56 -25.72
CA GLY A 152 1.48 -10.83 -24.29
C GLY A 152 2.46 -9.86 -23.60
N ARG A 153 2.97 -8.84 -24.27
CA ARG A 153 3.88 -7.86 -23.69
C ARG A 153 3.14 -6.60 -23.24
N PRO A 154 3.10 -6.29 -21.94
CA PRO A 154 2.34 -5.16 -21.39
C PRO A 154 2.89 -3.81 -21.87
N GLU A 155 4.19 -3.72 -22.16
CA GLU A 155 4.84 -2.47 -22.56
C GLU A 155 4.23 -1.85 -23.83
N SER A 156 3.82 -2.67 -24.80
CA SER A 156 3.18 -2.18 -26.02
C SER A 156 1.78 -1.63 -25.75
N ALA A 157 1.00 -2.30 -24.88
CA ALA A 157 -0.31 -1.83 -24.46
C ALA A 157 -0.19 -0.52 -23.68
N ARG A 158 0.77 -0.42 -22.77
CA ARG A 158 1.04 0.78 -21.97
C ARG A 158 1.39 2.00 -22.82
N LEU A 159 2.33 1.87 -23.74
CA LEU A 159 2.72 2.99 -24.61
C LEU A 159 1.59 3.41 -25.56
N LEU A 160 0.85 2.46 -26.08
CA LEU A 160 -0.28 2.73 -26.95
C LEU A 160 -1.43 3.41 -26.18
N ALA A 161 -1.71 2.98 -24.96
CA ALA A 161 -2.66 3.63 -24.06
C ALA A 161 -2.23 5.07 -23.74
N ALA A 162 -0.97 5.30 -23.42
CA ALA A 162 -0.42 6.63 -23.20
C ALA A 162 -0.52 7.51 -24.45
N PHE A 163 -0.29 6.94 -25.63
CA PHE A 163 -0.47 7.63 -26.91
C PHE A 163 -1.92 8.08 -27.11
N TYR A 164 -2.89 7.19 -26.91
CA TYR A 164 -4.30 7.53 -27.06
C TYR A 164 -4.77 8.56 -26.03
N LEU A 165 -4.34 8.44 -24.78
CA LEU A 165 -4.62 9.44 -23.76
C LEU A 165 -4.02 10.81 -24.13
N GLY A 166 -2.78 10.85 -24.59
CA GLY A 166 -2.13 12.09 -25.02
C GLY A 166 -2.81 12.76 -26.23
N ASN A 167 -3.54 12.00 -27.03
CA ASN A 167 -4.27 12.48 -28.20
C ASN A 167 -5.80 12.49 -28.01
N TRP A 168 -6.32 12.26 -26.79
CA TRP A 168 -7.73 12.02 -26.51
C TRP A 168 -8.69 13.04 -27.10
N SER A 169 -8.35 14.32 -27.02
CA SER A 169 -9.18 15.42 -27.56
C SER A 169 -9.28 15.42 -29.10
N ARG A 170 -8.41 14.68 -29.78
CA ARG A 170 -8.34 14.61 -31.25
C ARG A 170 -8.98 13.35 -31.82
N LEU A 171 -9.25 12.36 -30.96
CA LEU A 171 -9.84 11.09 -31.36
C LEU A 171 -11.32 11.28 -31.71
N GLY A 172 -11.70 10.72 -32.85
CA GLY A 172 -13.11 10.57 -33.22
C GLY A 172 -13.83 9.52 -32.35
N PRO A 173 -15.18 9.46 -32.40
CA PRO A 173 -15.95 8.51 -31.56
C PRO A 173 -15.53 7.05 -31.75
N ALA A 174 -15.30 6.59 -32.98
CA ALA A 174 -14.88 5.21 -33.25
C ALA A 174 -13.47 4.91 -32.73
N GLU A 175 -12.56 5.87 -32.89
CA GLU A 175 -11.18 5.76 -32.38
C GLU A 175 -11.15 5.73 -30.84
N ARG A 176 -12.03 6.49 -30.17
CA ARG A 176 -12.16 6.44 -28.70
C ARG A 176 -12.60 5.07 -28.19
N VAL A 177 -13.52 4.41 -28.89
CA VAL A 177 -13.94 3.04 -28.54
C VAL A 177 -12.76 2.07 -28.62
N GLN A 178 -11.97 2.16 -29.69
CA GLN A 178 -10.76 1.33 -29.83
C GLN A 178 -9.72 1.68 -28.77
N ALA A 179 -9.51 2.98 -28.51
CA ALA A 179 -8.59 3.45 -27.47
C ALA A 179 -9.00 2.94 -26.07
N MET A 180 -10.30 2.97 -25.74
CA MET A 180 -10.80 2.45 -24.46
C MET A 180 -10.48 0.97 -24.25
N ALA A 181 -10.66 0.12 -25.26
CA ALA A 181 -10.31 -1.30 -25.17
C ALA A 181 -8.80 -1.52 -24.93
N ILE A 182 -7.96 -0.68 -25.51
CA ILE A 182 -6.50 -0.74 -25.33
C ILE A 182 -6.10 -0.21 -23.95
N ILE A 183 -6.72 0.87 -23.51
CA ILE A 183 -6.48 1.44 -22.19
C ILE A 183 -6.92 0.46 -21.09
N ALA A 184 -8.10 -0.17 -21.23
CA ALA A 184 -8.58 -1.21 -20.32
C ALA A 184 -7.55 -2.35 -20.20
N ALA A 185 -7.09 -2.89 -21.32
CA ALA A 185 -6.07 -3.94 -21.32
C ALA A 185 -4.71 -3.49 -20.74
N ALA A 186 -4.37 -2.20 -20.82
CA ALA A 186 -3.16 -1.67 -20.20
C ALA A 186 -3.33 -1.39 -18.69
N LEU A 187 -4.55 -1.15 -18.23
CA LEU A 187 -4.88 -0.98 -16.82
C LEU A 187 -4.82 -2.30 -16.03
N GLU A 188 -4.93 -3.45 -16.70
CA GLU A 188 -4.73 -4.77 -16.09
C GLU A 188 -3.28 -4.99 -15.60
N ASP A 189 -2.32 -4.19 -16.07
CA ASP A 189 -0.93 -4.25 -15.61
C ASP A 189 -0.72 -3.29 -14.41
N PRO A 190 -0.48 -3.80 -13.19
CA PRO A 190 -0.31 -2.97 -11.98
C PRO A 190 0.80 -1.93 -12.12
N THR A 191 1.86 -2.23 -12.89
CA THR A 191 3.00 -1.31 -13.08
C THR A 191 2.64 -0.09 -13.93
N SER A 192 1.64 -0.23 -14.79
CA SER A 192 1.16 0.81 -15.70
C SER A 192 0.01 1.61 -15.13
N PHE A 193 -0.75 1.02 -14.22
CA PHE A 193 -2.00 1.54 -13.71
C PHE A 193 -1.90 2.98 -13.19
N GLY A 194 -1.00 3.23 -12.25
CA GLY A 194 -0.87 4.55 -11.62
C GLY A 194 -0.55 5.68 -12.62
N LEU A 195 0.34 5.39 -13.58
CA LEU A 195 0.70 6.37 -14.61
C LEU A 195 -0.46 6.65 -15.57
N LEU A 196 -1.16 5.61 -16.01
CA LEU A 196 -2.28 5.74 -16.93
C LEU A 196 -3.47 6.46 -16.30
N VAL A 197 -3.81 6.13 -15.05
CA VAL A 197 -4.89 6.82 -14.34
C VAL A 197 -4.54 8.28 -14.08
N GLN A 198 -3.32 8.60 -13.67
CA GLN A 198 -2.88 9.99 -13.52
C GLN A 198 -2.93 10.76 -14.84
N HIS A 199 -2.61 10.12 -15.94
CA HIS A 199 -2.70 10.72 -17.27
C HIS A 199 -4.16 10.92 -17.68
N TRP A 200 -5.01 9.93 -17.46
CA TRP A 200 -6.45 10.02 -17.70
C TRP A 200 -7.09 11.20 -16.96
N LEU A 201 -6.80 11.32 -15.66
CA LEU A 201 -7.32 12.42 -14.83
C LEU A 201 -6.92 13.81 -15.31
N ARG A 202 -5.88 13.93 -16.15
CA ARG A 202 -5.45 15.21 -16.75
C ARG A 202 -6.14 15.53 -18.05
N VAL A 203 -6.53 14.52 -18.84
CA VAL A 203 -6.92 14.71 -20.23
C VAL A 203 -8.37 14.32 -20.54
N ALA A 204 -8.95 13.42 -19.78
CA ALA A 204 -10.30 12.92 -20.04
C ALA A 204 -11.36 13.65 -19.17
N PRO A 205 -12.51 13.96 -19.75
CA PRO A 205 -13.55 14.73 -19.08
C PRO A 205 -14.33 13.94 -18.02
N SER A 206 -14.31 12.61 -18.06
CA SER A 206 -15.05 11.76 -17.12
C SER A 206 -14.15 10.67 -16.55
N LEU A 207 -13.98 10.71 -15.23
CA LEU A 207 -13.31 9.67 -14.49
C LEU A 207 -14.16 8.40 -14.40
N ASP A 208 -15.49 8.52 -14.44
CA ASP A 208 -16.39 7.37 -14.29
C ASP A 208 -16.17 6.32 -15.37
N ILE A 209 -15.82 6.76 -16.58
CA ILE A 209 -15.43 5.85 -17.66
C ILE A 209 -14.14 5.08 -17.29
N ALA A 210 -13.13 5.76 -16.72
CA ALA A 210 -11.92 5.10 -16.28
C ALA A 210 -12.21 4.13 -15.14
N LEU A 211 -13.04 4.54 -14.16
CA LEU A 211 -13.42 3.70 -13.02
C LEU A 211 -14.18 2.43 -13.45
N SER A 212 -14.95 2.50 -14.54
CA SER A 212 -15.66 1.33 -15.08
C SER A 212 -14.74 0.30 -15.77
N MET A 213 -13.51 0.70 -16.11
CA MET A 213 -12.52 -0.17 -16.75
C MET A 213 -11.48 -0.74 -15.77
N ILE A 214 -11.53 -0.34 -14.51
CA ILE A 214 -10.58 -0.79 -13.50
C ILE A 214 -10.88 -2.24 -13.13
N PRO A 215 -9.87 -3.12 -13.08
CA PRO A 215 -10.04 -4.47 -12.59
C PRO A 215 -10.59 -4.49 -11.16
N ASP A 216 -11.48 -5.42 -10.89
CA ASP A 216 -12.11 -5.58 -9.58
C ASP A 216 -11.19 -6.33 -8.60
N GLU A 217 -10.03 -5.73 -8.37
CA GLU A 217 -9.00 -6.22 -7.46
C GLU A 217 -8.62 -5.14 -6.43
N PRO A 218 -8.40 -5.51 -5.15
CA PRO A 218 -8.14 -4.55 -4.06
C PRO A 218 -6.94 -3.64 -4.30
N SER A 219 -5.88 -4.13 -4.93
CA SER A 219 -4.65 -3.38 -5.21
C SER A 219 -4.88 -2.12 -6.05
N TYR A 220 -5.80 -2.18 -7.02
CA TYR A 220 -6.13 -1.04 -7.87
C TYR A 220 -6.91 0.03 -7.11
N TRP A 221 -7.90 -0.37 -6.32
CA TRP A 221 -8.70 0.54 -5.50
C TRP A 221 -7.87 1.22 -4.42
N ARG A 222 -6.90 0.52 -3.81
CA ARG A 222 -5.94 1.14 -2.88
C ARG A 222 -5.07 2.19 -3.54
N HIS A 223 -4.60 1.90 -4.75
CA HIS A 223 -3.81 2.88 -5.49
C HIS A 223 -4.62 4.14 -5.80
N LEU A 224 -5.90 3.97 -6.14
CA LEU A 224 -6.83 5.09 -6.33
C LEU A 224 -7.07 5.89 -5.04
N GLN A 225 -7.25 5.22 -3.91
CA GLN A 225 -7.34 5.89 -2.61
C GLN A 225 -6.14 6.82 -2.39
N GLN A 226 -4.91 6.29 -2.53
CA GLN A 226 -3.69 7.08 -2.39
C GLN A 226 -3.63 8.26 -3.36
N LEU A 227 -4.06 8.06 -4.60
CA LEU A 227 -4.09 9.09 -5.62
C LEU A 227 -5.10 10.20 -5.27
N PHE A 228 -6.30 9.86 -4.81
CA PHE A 228 -7.34 10.83 -4.47
C PHE A 228 -7.00 11.60 -3.20
N VAL A 229 -6.44 10.92 -2.17
CA VAL A 229 -5.91 11.59 -0.98
C VAL A 229 -4.82 12.59 -1.35
N ALA A 230 -3.85 12.19 -2.17
CA ALA A 230 -2.77 13.09 -2.60
C ALA A 230 -3.27 14.31 -3.39
N ARG A 231 -4.49 14.27 -3.91
CA ARG A 231 -5.16 15.38 -4.61
C ARG A 231 -6.16 16.16 -3.77
N GLY A 232 -6.44 15.71 -2.54
CA GLY A 232 -7.48 16.28 -1.69
C GLY A 232 -8.90 16.01 -2.18
N ASP A 233 -9.10 15.03 -3.07
CA ASP A 233 -10.41 14.66 -3.61
C ASP A 233 -11.09 13.63 -2.69
N LEU A 234 -11.70 14.14 -1.63
CA LEU A 234 -12.30 13.31 -0.57
C LEU A 234 -13.54 12.56 -1.02
N GLU A 235 -14.33 13.11 -1.93
CA GLU A 235 -15.54 12.46 -2.45
C GLU A 235 -15.15 11.16 -3.18
N ARG A 236 -14.22 11.27 -4.13
CA ARG A 236 -13.74 10.11 -4.87
C ARG A 236 -12.93 9.14 -4.00
N TYR A 237 -12.27 9.64 -2.96
CA TYR A 237 -11.61 8.79 -1.98
C TYR A 237 -12.63 7.91 -1.24
N ARG A 238 -13.79 8.47 -0.81
CA ARG A 238 -14.88 7.69 -0.20
C ARG A 238 -15.40 6.63 -1.16
N ASP A 239 -15.70 7.00 -2.39
CA ASP A 239 -16.18 6.07 -3.42
C ASP A 239 -15.19 4.92 -3.65
N ALA A 240 -13.91 5.23 -3.74
CA ALA A 240 -12.85 4.22 -3.90
C ALA A 240 -12.75 3.31 -2.67
N THR A 241 -12.98 3.85 -1.47
CA THR A 241 -12.96 3.08 -0.22
C THR A 241 -14.14 2.13 -0.12
N GLU A 242 -15.34 2.59 -0.43
CA GLU A 242 -16.53 1.73 -0.46
C GLU A 242 -16.41 0.61 -1.50
N ARG A 243 -15.85 0.94 -2.66
CA ARG A 243 -15.59 -0.08 -3.69
C ARG A 243 -14.52 -1.07 -3.25
N LEU A 244 -13.45 -0.58 -2.62
CA LEU A 244 -12.42 -1.45 -2.04
C LEU A 244 -13.02 -2.42 -1.03
N ALA A 245 -13.86 -1.95 -0.10
CA ALA A 245 -14.51 -2.79 0.88
C ALA A 245 -15.32 -3.91 0.21
N ARG A 246 -16.22 -3.54 -0.72
CA ARG A 246 -17.02 -4.51 -1.49
C ARG A 246 -16.17 -5.48 -2.32
N THR A 247 -15.10 -4.98 -2.93
CA THR A 247 -14.18 -5.83 -3.70
C THR A 247 -13.47 -6.82 -2.77
N VAL A 248 -13.02 -6.40 -1.59
CA VAL A 248 -12.37 -7.30 -0.62
C VAL A 248 -13.33 -8.38 -0.13
N GLU A 249 -14.59 -8.04 0.16
CA GLU A 249 -15.62 -8.98 0.62
C GLU A 249 -15.90 -10.12 -0.38
N THR A 250 -15.79 -9.85 -1.68
CA THR A 250 -16.00 -10.86 -2.73
C THR A 250 -14.70 -11.57 -3.11
N TRP A 251 -13.63 -10.82 -3.25
CA TRP A 251 -12.33 -11.29 -3.75
C TRP A 251 -11.60 -12.19 -2.73
N ALA A 252 -11.63 -11.84 -1.44
CA ALA A 252 -10.89 -12.58 -0.43
C ALA A 252 -11.42 -14.02 -0.24
N PRO A 253 -12.74 -14.27 -0.09
CA PRO A 253 -13.29 -15.63 -0.03
C PRO A 253 -13.04 -16.45 -1.29
N GLU A 254 -13.15 -15.84 -2.48
CA GLU A 254 -12.92 -16.51 -3.75
C GLU A 254 -11.48 -17.00 -3.87
N LEU A 255 -10.50 -16.14 -3.57
CA LEU A 255 -9.09 -16.50 -3.60
C LEU A 255 -8.71 -17.47 -2.48
N THR A 256 -9.30 -17.36 -1.29
CA THR A 256 -9.11 -18.33 -0.21
C THR A 256 -9.56 -19.72 -0.66
N ALA A 257 -10.78 -19.85 -1.19
CA ALA A 257 -11.29 -21.12 -1.72
C ALA A 257 -10.44 -21.64 -2.91
N ARG A 258 -9.92 -20.77 -3.75
CA ARG A 258 -8.99 -21.15 -4.82
C ARG A 258 -7.68 -21.69 -4.27
N ALA A 259 -7.14 -21.07 -3.25
CA ALA A 259 -5.91 -21.51 -2.59
C ALA A 259 -6.08 -22.88 -1.94
N GLU A 260 -7.19 -23.10 -1.23
CA GLU A 260 -7.54 -24.39 -0.62
C GLU A 260 -7.61 -25.50 -1.67
N ARG A 261 -8.31 -25.26 -2.78
CA ARG A 261 -8.36 -26.22 -3.90
C ARG A 261 -6.97 -26.51 -4.47
N GLN A 262 -6.09 -25.51 -4.53
CA GLN A 262 -4.71 -25.67 -5.02
C GLN A 262 -3.88 -26.49 -4.04
N ILE A 263 -4.01 -26.24 -2.73
CA ILE A 263 -3.35 -27.00 -1.67
C ILE A 263 -3.79 -28.46 -1.69
N ALA A 264 -5.10 -28.71 -1.80
CA ALA A 264 -5.66 -30.07 -1.88
C ALA A 264 -5.15 -30.87 -3.09
N ARG A 265 -4.76 -30.19 -4.18
CA ARG A 265 -4.13 -30.79 -5.37
C ARG A 265 -2.61 -30.94 -5.25
N GLY A 266 -2.02 -30.70 -4.09
CA GLY A 266 -0.56 -30.79 -3.85
C GLY A 266 0.22 -29.51 -4.18
N GLY A 267 -0.43 -28.43 -4.62
CA GLY A 267 0.18 -27.13 -4.93
C GLY A 267 0.37 -26.23 -3.71
N SER A 268 0.91 -26.72 -2.60
CA SER A 268 1.01 -25.98 -1.34
C SER A 268 1.75 -24.64 -1.45
N ARG A 269 2.80 -24.58 -2.29
CA ARG A 269 3.57 -23.33 -2.49
C ARG A 269 2.72 -22.25 -3.16
N GLU A 270 1.97 -22.59 -4.18
CA GLU A 270 1.11 -21.64 -4.91
C GLU A 270 -0.11 -21.25 -4.07
N GLY A 271 -0.75 -22.21 -3.40
CA GLY A 271 -1.85 -21.94 -2.48
C GLY A 271 -1.42 -20.99 -1.36
N ARG A 272 -0.24 -21.21 -0.78
CA ARG A 272 0.35 -20.31 0.22
C ARG A 272 0.57 -18.91 -0.34
N ARG A 273 1.12 -18.78 -1.55
CA ARG A 273 1.36 -17.48 -2.19
C ARG A 273 0.05 -16.70 -2.36
N ILE A 274 -1.02 -17.38 -2.77
CA ILE A 274 -2.35 -16.78 -2.89
C ILE A 274 -2.84 -16.28 -1.53
N LEU A 275 -2.79 -17.11 -0.49
CA LEU A 275 -3.26 -16.74 0.86
C LEU A 275 -2.47 -15.58 1.47
N LEU A 276 -1.15 -15.57 1.32
CA LEU A 276 -0.33 -14.42 1.73
C LEU A 276 -0.70 -13.16 0.95
N GLY A 277 -1.06 -13.29 -0.32
CA GLY A 277 -1.62 -12.21 -1.11
C GLY A 277 -2.94 -11.69 -0.52
N VAL A 278 -3.86 -12.58 -0.17
CA VAL A 278 -5.13 -12.21 0.49
C VAL A 278 -4.87 -11.50 1.81
N LEU A 279 -4.10 -12.12 2.72
CA LEU A 279 -3.74 -11.53 4.01
C LEU A 279 -3.04 -10.16 3.86
N SER A 280 -2.32 -9.97 2.75
CA SER A 280 -1.66 -8.71 2.46
C SER A 280 -2.63 -7.59 2.08
N GLU A 281 -3.79 -7.91 1.59
CA GLU A 281 -4.80 -6.96 1.17
C GLU A 281 -5.81 -6.65 2.28
N LEU A 282 -5.93 -7.48 3.30
CA LEU A 282 -6.79 -7.24 4.45
C LEU A 282 -6.19 -6.20 5.39
N ARG A 283 -7.03 -5.33 5.94
CA ARG A 283 -6.65 -4.35 6.96
C ARG A 283 -7.14 -4.78 8.34
N PRO A 284 -6.38 -4.54 9.40
CA PRO A 284 -6.87 -4.74 10.76
C PRO A 284 -8.12 -3.90 11.02
N SER A 285 -9.30 -4.55 11.01
CA SER A 285 -10.61 -3.95 11.28
C SER A 285 -11.60 -5.05 11.64
N VAL A 286 -12.64 -4.70 12.39
CA VAL A 286 -13.69 -5.63 12.80
C VAL A 286 -14.37 -6.25 11.58
N ASP A 287 -14.68 -5.43 10.56
CA ASP A 287 -15.34 -5.89 9.32
C ASP A 287 -14.53 -6.95 8.56
N GLN A 288 -13.21 -6.91 8.65
CA GLN A 288 -12.32 -7.82 7.93
C GLN A 288 -11.77 -8.96 8.80
N SER A 289 -12.08 -8.98 10.09
CA SER A 289 -11.58 -9.99 11.02
C SER A 289 -11.98 -11.42 10.61
N GLY A 290 -13.22 -11.64 10.20
CA GLY A 290 -13.70 -12.93 9.73
C GLY A 290 -13.02 -13.40 8.44
N LEU A 291 -12.77 -12.49 7.49
CA LEU A 291 -12.02 -12.79 6.26
C LEU A 291 -10.56 -13.13 6.57
N PHE A 292 -9.96 -12.39 7.50
CA PHE A 292 -8.61 -12.64 7.98
C PHE A 292 -8.48 -14.00 8.64
N THR A 293 -9.38 -14.33 9.58
CA THR A 293 -9.44 -15.63 10.25
C THR A 293 -9.54 -16.79 9.25
N SER A 294 -10.45 -16.67 8.27
CA SER A 294 -10.62 -17.68 7.22
C SER A 294 -9.34 -17.88 6.40
N ALA A 295 -8.73 -16.79 5.91
CA ALA A 295 -7.52 -16.88 5.10
C ALA A 295 -6.31 -17.40 5.91
N LEU A 296 -6.19 -16.99 7.19
CA LEU A 296 -5.14 -17.46 8.08
C LEU A 296 -5.31 -18.94 8.42
N GLY A 297 -6.55 -19.38 8.67
CA GLY A 297 -6.89 -20.80 8.93
C GLY A 297 -6.49 -21.72 7.78
N ALA A 298 -6.68 -21.27 6.54
CA ALA A 298 -6.31 -22.01 5.33
C ALA A 298 -4.78 -21.99 5.04
N LEU A 299 -3.99 -21.15 5.70
CA LEU A 299 -2.56 -21.00 5.42
C LEU A 299 -1.78 -22.26 5.81
N PRO A 300 -1.11 -22.97 4.88
CA PRO A 300 -0.33 -24.15 5.21
C PRO A 300 0.94 -23.79 5.99
N PRO A 301 1.46 -24.71 6.83
CA PRO A 301 2.69 -24.49 7.58
C PRO A 301 3.89 -24.24 6.66
N GLY A 302 4.86 -23.45 7.15
CA GLY A 302 6.12 -23.18 6.42
C GLY A 302 6.65 -21.78 6.74
N PRO A 303 7.87 -21.44 6.31
CA PRO A 303 8.50 -20.16 6.62
C PRO A 303 7.75 -18.99 5.99
N LEU A 304 7.63 -17.88 6.73
CA LEU A 304 7.08 -16.61 6.28
C LEU A 304 8.19 -15.62 5.96
N GLY A 305 7.95 -14.72 5.02
CA GLY A 305 8.83 -13.60 4.77
C GLY A 305 8.69 -12.54 5.88
N GLU A 306 9.73 -11.73 6.08
CA GLU A 306 9.75 -10.69 7.13
C GLU A 306 8.53 -9.73 7.05
N ARG A 307 8.16 -9.34 5.82
CA ARG A 307 6.99 -8.47 5.59
C ARG A 307 5.68 -9.13 6.00
N ASP A 308 5.53 -10.43 5.76
CA ASP A 308 4.32 -11.17 6.14
C ASP A 308 4.25 -11.32 7.65
N VAL A 309 5.37 -11.64 8.30
CA VAL A 309 5.49 -11.70 9.76
C VAL A 309 5.11 -10.35 10.39
N GLN A 310 5.66 -9.24 9.87
CA GLN A 310 5.35 -7.91 10.40
C GLN A 310 3.86 -7.57 10.26
N ARG A 311 3.24 -7.99 9.19
CA ARG A 311 1.80 -7.78 8.97
C ARG A 311 0.94 -8.61 9.92
N LEU A 312 1.29 -9.88 10.12
CA LEU A 312 0.60 -10.73 11.11
C LEU A 312 0.77 -10.17 12.53
N ARG A 313 1.95 -9.63 12.84
CA ARG A 313 2.18 -8.92 14.11
C ARG A 313 1.23 -7.72 14.25
N SER A 314 1.10 -6.88 13.23
CA SER A 314 0.17 -5.73 13.27
C SER A 314 -1.28 -6.15 13.51
N TRP A 315 -1.72 -7.30 12.99
CA TRP A 315 -3.03 -7.85 13.29
C TRP A 315 -3.16 -8.30 14.74
N LEU A 316 -2.13 -8.95 15.29
CA LEU A 316 -2.11 -9.36 16.69
C LEU A 316 -2.13 -8.15 17.62
N ASP A 317 -1.27 -7.16 17.39
CA ASP A 317 -1.18 -5.94 18.19
C ASP A 317 -2.53 -5.20 18.19
N TRP A 318 -3.17 -5.06 17.02
CA TRP A 318 -4.50 -4.47 16.89
C TRP A 318 -5.56 -5.27 17.68
N ALA A 319 -5.56 -6.60 17.55
CA ALA A 319 -6.53 -7.45 18.24
C ALA A 319 -6.37 -7.36 19.76
N LEU A 320 -5.14 -7.43 20.26
CA LEU A 320 -4.86 -7.30 21.70
C LEU A 320 -5.28 -5.94 22.24
N GLU A 321 -5.08 -4.86 21.48
CA GLU A 321 -5.52 -3.53 21.84
C GLU A 321 -7.06 -3.44 21.90
N LEU A 322 -7.76 -3.97 20.89
CA LEU A 322 -9.23 -3.96 20.91
C LEU A 322 -9.82 -4.79 22.04
N CYS A 323 -9.21 -5.91 22.42
CA CYS A 323 -9.67 -6.71 23.55
C CYS A 323 -9.73 -5.90 24.88
N LEU A 324 -8.96 -4.79 24.99
CA LEU A 324 -9.02 -3.90 26.17
C LEU A 324 -10.28 -3.01 26.20
N TYR A 325 -10.94 -2.79 25.06
CA TYR A 325 -12.03 -1.82 24.93
C TYR A 325 -13.36 -2.44 24.55
N SER A 326 -13.32 -3.58 23.85
CA SER A 326 -14.50 -4.28 23.34
C SER A 326 -14.29 -5.80 23.37
N ALA A 327 -15.21 -6.57 22.81
CA ALA A 327 -14.99 -7.99 22.57
C ALA A 327 -13.79 -8.19 21.65
N CYS A 328 -12.98 -9.21 21.92
CA CYS A 328 -11.83 -9.52 21.07
C CYS A 328 -12.29 -9.78 19.62
N PRO A 329 -11.72 -9.09 18.62
CA PRO A 329 -12.20 -9.19 17.25
C PRO A 329 -11.77 -10.50 16.55
N LEU A 330 -10.81 -11.22 17.12
CA LEU A 330 -10.33 -12.51 16.63
C LEU A 330 -10.74 -13.61 17.62
N ASP A 331 -11.10 -14.75 17.07
CA ASP A 331 -11.37 -15.94 17.88
C ASP A 331 -10.08 -16.50 18.50
N PRO A 332 -10.18 -17.25 19.61
CA PRO A 332 -9.04 -17.79 20.32
C PRO A 332 -8.10 -18.62 19.46
N ASP A 333 -8.62 -19.44 18.54
CA ASP A 333 -7.82 -20.31 17.67
C ASP A 333 -6.99 -19.45 16.68
N THR A 334 -7.57 -18.35 16.20
CA THR A 334 -6.87 -17.39 15.33
C THR A 334 -5.73 -16.70 16.06
N VAL A 335 -5.94 -16.28 17.31
CA VAL A 335 -4.90 -15.66 18.14
C VAL A 335 -3.76 -16.67 18.39
N GLU A 336 -4.08 -17.91 18.79
CA GLU A 336 -3.09 -18.97 18.99
C GLU A 336 -2.27 -19.21 17.72
N ARG A 337 -2.95 -19.28 16.57
CA ARG A 337 -2.28 -19.46 15.28
C ARG A 337 -1.39 -18.29 14.91
N LEU A 338 -1.80 -17.03 15.14
CA LEU A 338 -0.96 -15.85 14.96
C LEU A 338 0.32 -15.95 15.78
N VAL A 339 0.20 -16.30 17.06
CA VAL A 339 1.35 -16.50 17.96
C VAL A 339 2.31 -17.56 17.42
N SER A 340 1.77 -18.66 16.86
CA SER A 340 2.61 -19.73 16.29
C SER A 340 3.36 -19.30 15.01
N LEU A 341 2.86 -18.33 14.28
CA LEU A 341 3.41 -17.87 12.99
C LEU A 341 4.34 -16.66 13.12
N VAL A 342 4.25 -15.90 14.21
CA VAL A 342 5.09 -14.72 14.47
C VAL A 342 6.24 -15.13 15.38
N PRO A 343 7.44 -15.39 14.86
CA PRO A 343 8.60 -15.70 15.69
C PRO A 343 9.01 -14.47 16.50
N ASP A 344 9.71 -14.68 17.60
CA ASP A 344 10.31 -13.64 18.43
C ASP A 344 9.31 -12.62 19.03
N LEU A 345 8.07 -13.06 19.27
CA LEU A 345 7.16 -12.30 20.12
C LEU A 345 7.76 -12.15 21.51
N ALA A 346 7.71 -10.93 22.03
CA ALA A 346 8.09 -10.68 23.41
C ALA A 346 7.25 -11.56 24.37
N ALA A 347 7.82 -11.94 25.49
CA ALA A 347 7.11 -12.79 26.46
C ALA A 347 5.80 -12.14 26.94
N ALA A 348 5.80 -10.82 27.07
CA ALA A 348 4.63 -10.04 27.41
C ALA A 348 3.50 -10.18 26.39
N ASP A 349 3.81 -10.04 25.08
CA ASP A 349 2.83 -10.17 24.02
C ASP A 349 2.29 -11.59 23.90
N ARG A 350 3.15 -12.60 24.09
CA ARG A 350 2.74 -14.01 24.14
C ARG A 350 1.79 -14.29 25.32
N ALA A 351 2.10 -13.72 26.49
CA ALA A 351 1.26 -13.88 27.65
C ALA A 351 -0.09 -13.15 27.51
N ALA A 352 -0.09 -11.94 26.93
CA ALA A 352 -1.30 -11.21 26.61
C ALA A 352 -2.15 -11.95 25.55
N ALA A 353 -1.52 -12.50 24.52
CA ALA A 353 -2.20 -13.30 23.51
C ALA A 353 -2.82 -14.58 24.07
N ALA A 354 -2.14 -15.27 25.00
CA ALA A 354 -2.71 -16.41 25.70
C ALA A 354 -4.01 -16.03 26.46
N LEU A 355 -4.03 -14.87 27.12
CA LEU A 355 -5.23 -14.36 27.79
C LEU A 355 -6.35 -14.00 26.79
N ALA A 356 -6.00 -13.38 25.67
CA ALA A 356 -6.95 -13.09 24.59
C ALA A 356 -7.53 -14.37 23.96
N ALA A 357 -6.76 -15.46 23.97
CA ALA A 357 -7.20 -16.81 23.59
C ALA A 357 -7.88 -17.58 24.76
N GLU A 358 -8.29 -16.88 25.83
CA GLU A 358 -8.94 -17.43 27.02
C GLU A 358 -8.06 -18.42 27.83
N ASP A 359 -6.78 -18.57 27.51
CA ASP A 359 -5.82 -19.43 28.20
C ASP A 359 -5.12 -18.70 29.36
N LEU A 360 -5.83 -18.54 30.46
CA LEU A 360 -5.25 -17.94 31.68
C LEU A 360 -4.05 -18.73 32.21
N ALA A 361 -4.10 -20.08 32.14
CA ALA A 361 -3.03 -20.94 32.63
C ALA A 361 -1.76 -20.80 31.78
N GLY A 362 -1.89 -20.69 30.47
CA GLY A 362 -0.80 -20.42 29.55
C GLY A 362 -0.14 -19.07 29.81
N GLY A 363 -0.93 -18.02 29.97
CA GLY A 363 -0.45 -16.68 30.35
C GLY A 363 0.32 -16.67 31.67
N GLU A 364 -0.25 -17.28 32.72
CA GLU A 364 0.41 -17.41 34.05
C GLU A 364 1.68 -18.29 34.01
N ARG A 365 1.75 -19.26 33.12
CA ARG A 365 2.97 -20.06 32.90
C ARG A 365 4.09 -19.20 32.33
N ILE A 366 3.81 -18.42 31.27
CA ILE A 366 4.79 -17.53 30.64
C ILE A 366 5.28 -16.48 31.65
N GLU A 367 4.37 -15.89 32.44
CA GLU A 367 4.72 -14.96 33.52
C GLU A 367 5.72 -15.56 34.52
N ARG A 368 5.53 -16.82 34.92
CA ARG A 368 6.42 -17.51 35.86
C ARG A 368 7.79 -17.84 35.24
N GLU A 369 7.82 -18.15 33.95
CA GLU A 369 9.04 -18.50 33.23
C GLU A 369 9.96 -17.29 32.99
N VAL A 370 9.38 -16.11 32.74
CA VAL A 370 10.15 -14.95 32.24
C VAL A 370 10.31 -13.84 33.27
N ALA A 371 9.69 -13.91 34.44
CA ALA A 371 9.73 -12.87 35.46
C ALA A 371 9.50 -11.44 34.92
N PRO A 372 8.27 -10.91 34.97
CA PRO A 372 7.91 -9.62 34.37
C PRO A 372 8.79 -8.46 34.81
N THR A 373 9.15 -7.61 33.88
CA THR A 373 9.88 -6.37 34.12
C THR A 373 8.93 -5.22 34.46
N ALA A 374 9.42 -4.21 35.19
CA ALA A 374 8.63 -3.05 35.59
C ALA A 374 8.65 -1.90 34.55
N ASP A 375 9.05 -2.18 33.30
CA ASP A 375 9.24 -1.19 32.25
C ASP A 375 7.96 -0.85 31.45
N GLY A 376 6.81 -1.39 31.85
CA GLY A 376 5.53 -1.19 31.19
C GLY A 376 5.27 -2.14 30.00
N SER A 377 6.24 -2.94 29.60
CA SER A 377 6.05 -3.89 28.49
C SER A 377 4.99 -4.98 28.79
N TRP A 378 4.68 -5.22 30.06
CA TRP A 378 3.69 -6.17 30.52
C TRP A 378 2.31 -5.57 30.82
N ASP A 379 2.10 -4.30 30.58
CA ASP A 379 0.87 -3.62 30.97
C ASP A 379 -0.39 -4.20 30.33
N THR A 380 -0.34 -4.54 29.03
CA THR A 380 -1.45 -5.20 28.32
C THR A 380 -1.79 -6.55 28.96
N TYR A 381 -0.78 -7.34 29.30
CA TYR A 381 -0.97 -8.61 29.98
C TYR A 381 -1.63 -8.42 31.36
N TRP A 382 -1.17 -7.45 32.16
CA TRP A 382 -1.73 -7.22 33.50
C TRP A 382 -3.18 -6.76 33.47
N LEU A 383 -3.55 -5.94 32.48
CA LEU A 383 -4.94 -5.52 32.27
C LEU A 383 -5.82 -6.70 31.91
N LEU A 384 -5.47 -7.47 30.88
CA LEU A 384 -6.23 -8.64 30.44
C LEU A 384 -6.33 -9.71 31.54
N LYS A 385 -5.24 -9.91 32.33
CA LYS A 385 -5.24 -10.81 33.47
C LYS A 385 -6.21 -10.35 34.56
N ALA A 386 -6.23 -9.06 34.87
CA ALA A 386 -7.15 -8.51 35.86
C ALA A 386 -8.61 -8.70 35.42
N GLU A 387 -8.94 -8.47 34.16
CA GLU A 387 -10.28 -8.72 33.60
C GLU A 387 -10.65 -10.20 33.66
N ALA A 388 -9.79 -11.08 33.20
CA ALA A 388 -10.02 -12.52 33.19
C ALA A 388 -10.22 -13.08 34.64
N LEU A 389 -9.48 -12.55 35.63
CA LEU A 389 -9.62 -12.93 37.01
C LEU A 389 -10.89 -12.36 37.64
N ALA A 390 -11.23 -11.10 37.34
CA ALA A 390 -12.48 -10.47 37.81
C ALA A 390 -13.71 -11.20 37.31
N ALA A 391 -13.73 -11.57 36.01
CA ALA A 391 -14.80 -12.33 35.39
C ALA A 391 -14.98 -13.74 36.02
N ARG A 392 -13.89 -14.31 36.55
CA ARG A 392 -13.91 -15.60 37.27
C ARG A 392 -14.18 -15.46 38.82
N GLY A 393 -14.51 -14.28 39.26
CA GLY A 393 -14.77 -14.00 40.68
C GLY A 393 -13.52 -13.97 41.60
N ARG A 394 -12.30 -14.01 41.00
CA ARG A 394 -11.01 -13.93 41.71
C ARG A 394 -10.60 -12.47 41.94
N ALA A 395 -11.45 -11.72 42.58
CA ALA A 395 -11.33 -10.27 42.70
C ALA A 395 -10.04 -9.79 43.41
N THR A 396 -9.56 -10.53 44.40
CA THR A 396 -8.30 -10.22 45.10
C THR A 396 -7.09 -10.34 44.16
N ASP A 397 -7.03 -11.42 43.38
CA ASP A 397 -5.95 -11.65 42.43
C ASP A 397 -6.00 -10.63 41.29
N ALA A 398 -7.22 -10.25 40.87
CA ALA A 398 -7.44 -9.20 39.89
C ALA A 398 -6.89 -7.83 40.35
N ALA A 399 -7.15 -7.48 41.62
CA ALA A 399 -6.62 -6.26 42.23
C ALA A 399 -5.08 -6.28 42.30
N LEU A 400 -4.48 -7.43 42.57
CA LEU A 400 -3.02 -7.59 42.59
C LEU A 400 -2.44 -7.42 41.16
N ALA A 401 -3.11 -7.92 40.14
CA ALA A 401 -2.70 -7.72 38.74
C ALA A 401 -2.73 -6.24 38.33
N LEU A 402 -3.81 -5.51 38.69
CA LEU A 402 -3.89 -4.06 38.47
C LEU A 402 -2.78 -3.28 39.19
N GLY A 403 -2.41 -3.71 40.39
CA GLY A 403 -1.33 -3.09 41.18
C GLY A 403 0.08 -3.27 40.54
N ARG A 404 0.21 -4.09 39.51
CA ARG A 404 1.47 -4.31 38.79
C ARG A 404 1.64 -3.43 37.54
N LEU A 405 0.60 -2.69 37.16
CA LEU A 405 0.66 -1.76 36.05
C LEU A 405 1.67 -0.64 36.29
N SER A 406 2.26 -0.16 35.23
CA SER A 406 3.17 0.98 35.28
C SER A 406 2.45 2.22 35.85
N PRO A 407 3.10 3.02 36.71
CA PRO A 407 2.47 4.20 37.33
C PRO A 407 1.90 5.20 36.32
N GLY A 408 2.46 5.26 35.10
CA GLY A 408 1.99 6.13 34.03
C GLY A 408 0.61 5.76 33.50
N LEU A 409 0.20 4.50 33.60
CA LEU A 409 -1.09 3.97 33.15
C LEU A 409 -2.21 4.06 34.18
N GLY A 410 -1.88 4.19 35.48
CA GLY A 410 -2.86 4.13 36.56
C GLY A 410 -4.04 5.10 36.49
N ALA A 411 -3.97 6.09 35.61
CA ALA A 411 -5.05 7.02 35.31
C ALA A 411 -5.59 6.88 33.88
N SER A 412 -5.21 5.83 33.12
CA SER A 412 -5.75 5.55 31.78
C SER A 412 -7.16 4.99 31.89
N LEU A 413 -7.98 5.22 30.86
CA LEU A 413 -9.35 4.72 30.81
C LEU A 413 -9.45 3.19 30.91
N PRO A 414 -8.60 2.40 30.22
CA PRO A 414 -8.62 0.96 30.35
C PRO A 414 -8.42 0.49 31.80
N VAL A 415 -7.44 1.06 32.51
CA VAL A 415 -7.17 0.73 33.91
C VAL A 415 -8.35 1.10 34.81
N LEU A 416 -8.92 2.27 34.60
CA LEU A 416 -10.08 2.72 35.38
C LEU A 416 -11.31 1.83 35.16
N ASN A 417 -11.56 1.40 33.92
CA ASN A 417 -12.63 0.45 33.59
C ASN A 417 -12.42 -0.90 34.30
N THR A 418 -11.23 -1.44 34.19
CA THR A 418 -10.88 -2.70 34.85
C THR A 418 -10.95 -2.55 36.39
N ALA A 419 -10.54 -1.41 36.92
CA ALA A 419 -10.69 -1.12 38.36
C ALA A 419 -12.16 -1.10 38.82
N VAL A 420 -13.06 -0.54 37.98
CA VAL A 420 -14.52 -0.61 38.26
C VAL A 420 -15.00 -2.06 38.27
N ALA A 421 -14.60 -2.87 37.30
CA ALA A 421 -14.97 -4.28 37.23
C ALA A 421 -14.45 -5.08 38.43
N VAL A 422 -13.20 -4.85 38.82
CA VAL A 422 -12.57 -5.48 40.01
C VAL A 422 -13.26 -5.07 41.29
N ALA A 423 -13.53 -3.77 41.51
CA ALA A 423 -14.23 -3.29 42.68
C ALA A 423 -15.67 -3.82 42.78
N ALA A 424 -16.36 -3.95 41.64
CA ALA A 424 -17.67 -4.57 41.57
C ALA A 424 -17.61 -6.06 41.98
N ALA A 425 -16.60 -6.80 41.48
CA ALA A 425 -16.40 -8.21 41.81
C ALA A 425 -15.99 -8.43 43.29
N GLN A 426 -15.34 -7.45 43.92
CA GLN A 426 -15.02 -7.47 45.34
C GLN A 426 -16.24 -7.17 46.22
N GLY A 427 -17.30 -6.57 45.69
CA GLY A 427 -18.46 -6.14 46.46
C GLY A 427 -18.20 -4.93 47.35
N GLU A 428 -17.08 -4.22 47.16
CA GLU A 428 -16.68 -3.05 47.98
C GLU A 428 -17.33 -1.78 47.42
N ALA A 429 -18.50 -1.42 47.98
CA ALA A 429 -19.30 -0.27 47.51
C ALA A 429 -18.50 1.05 47.45
N THR A 430 -17.66 1.32 48.46
CA THR A 430 -16.85 2.55 48.51
C THR A 430 -15.83 2.61 47.38
N ARG A 431 -15.06 1.55 47.18
CA ARG A 431 -14.07 1.47 46.06
C ARG A 431 -14.74 1.51 44.71
N LEU A 432 -15.92 0.89 44.59
CA LEU A 432 -16.69 0.96 43.33
C LEU A 432 -17.14 2.40 43.04
N MET A 433 -17.61 3.13 44.03
CA MET A 433 -17.97 4.55 43.89
C MET A 433 -16.74 5.42 43.53
N GLU A 434 -15.63 5.22 44.23
CA GLU A 434 -14.37 5.92 43.93
C GLU A 434 -13.86 5.65 42.53
N ALA A 435 -13.83 4.37 42.09
CA ALA A 435 -13.41 3.99 40.76
C ALA A 435 -14.35 4.56 39.68
N ARG A 436 -15.66 4.54 39.88
CA ARG A 436 -16.64 5.17 38.98
C ARG A 436 -16.48 6.69 38.93
N ALA A 437 -16.24 7.35 40.05
CA ALA A 437 -16.01 8.80 40.09
C ALA A 437 -14.71 9.17 39.35
N ALA A 438 -13.64 8.40 39.54
CA ALA A 438 -12.38 8.58 38.82
C ALA A 438 -12.55 8.37 37.31
N LEU A 439 -13.30 7.35 36.91
CA LEU A 439 -13.61 7.08 35.51
C LEU A 439 -14.44 8.23 34.91
N ALA A 440 -15.49 8.68 35.57
CA ALA A 440 -16.33 9.79 35.10
C ALA A 440 -15.54 11.10 35.00
N GLY A 441 -14.67 11.39 35.96
CA GLY A 441 -13.79 12.56 35.91
C GLY A 441 -12.78 12.54 34.74
N ARG A 442 -12.39 11.36 34.31
CA ARG A 442 -11.47 11.21 33.15
C ARG A 442 -12.18 11.21 31.83
N ALA A 443 -13.35 10.58 31.74
CA ALA A 443 -14.09 10.44 30.50
C ALA A 443 -14.53 11.77 29.87
N ALA A 444 -14.66 12.81 30.67
CA ALA A 444 -15.20 14.09 30.21
C ALA A 444 -14.16 15.07 29.63
N SER A 445 -12.84 14.85 29.82
CA SER A 445 -11.96 16.01 29.70
C SER A 445 -10.60 15.86 29.02
N ARG A 446 -10.03 14.70 28.83
CA ARG A 446 -8.67 14.64 28.25
C ARG A 446 -8.36 13.37 27.45
N TRP A 447 -7.70 13.62 26.34
CA TRP A 447 -7.01 12.65 25.52
C TRP A 447 -5.63 12.32 26.06
N THR A 448 -5.26 11.06 26.00
CA THR A 448 -3.85 10.69 25.94
C THR A 448 -3.55 10.29 24.52
N ALA A 449 -2.73 11.09 23.83
CA ALA A 449 -2.09 10.61 22.62
C ALA A 449 -1.25 9.39 23.01
N SER A 450 -1.66 8.21 22.58
CA SER A 450 -0.78 7.06 22.60
C SER A 450 0.36 7.31 21.62
N ALA A 451 1.52 6.75 21.91
CA ALA A 451 2.69 6.89 21.05
C ALA A 451 2.32 6.65 19.59
N TRP A 452 2.74 7.56 18.71
CA TRP A 452 2.59 7.41 17.26
C TRP A 452 3.24 6.10 16.82
N ASP A 453 2.47 5.22 16.24
CA ASP A 453 3.05 4.19 15.41
C ASP A 453 3.55 4.88 14.14
N ARG A 454 4.87 4.93 13.98
CA ARG A 454 5.52 5.58 12.84
C ARG A 454 5.16 4.95 11.49
N THR A 455 4.59 3.76 11.50
CA THR A 455 4.20 3.03 10.29
C THR A 455 2.78 3.32 9.86
N GLU A 456 1.87 3.62 10.79
CA GLU A 456 0.44 3.82 10.49
C GLU A 456 -0.07 5.24 10.71
N TRP A 457 0.66 6.11 11.40
CA TRP A 457 0.25 7.49 11.70
C TRP A 457 -1.15 7.55 12.30
N THR A 458 -1.30 6.92 13.41
CA THR A 458 -2.58 6.84 14.10
C THR A 458 -2.57 7.66 15.37
N LEU A 459 -3.69 8.33 15.65
CA LEU A 459 -3.98 8.96 16.92
C LEU A 459 -5.10 8.15 17.56
N ARG A 460 -4.86 7.59 18.75
CA ARG A 460 -5.79 6.72 19.46
C ARG A 460 -6.32 7.39 20.71
N LEU A 461 -7.60 7.20 20.95
CA LEU A 461 -8.34 7.79 22.03
C LEU A 461 -9.16 6.73 22.72
N ALA A 462 -8.85 6.44 23.96
CA ALA A 462 -9.71 5.65 24.82
C ALA A 462 -10.83 6.53 25.37
N LEU A 463 -12.08 6.11 25.17
CA LEU A 463 -13.28 6.84 25.57
C LEU A 463 -14.11 6.00 26.51
N HIS A 464 -14.76 6.66 27.44
CA HIS A 464 -15.87 6.07 28.18
C HIS A 464 -17.08 6.99 28.03
N ALA A 465 -18.15 6.49 27.42
CA ALA A 465 -19.42 7.18 27.30
C ALA A 465 -20.36 6.70 28.43
N GLU A 466 -20.68 7.57 29.38
CA GLU A 466 -21.64 7.23 30.45
C GLU A 466 -23.06 6.96 29.90
N ARG A 467 -23.39 7.57 28.80
CA ARG A 467 -24.65 7.42 28.07
C ARG A 467 -24.43 7.55 26.58
N THR A 468 -25.35 6.98 25.82
CA THR A 468 -25.34 7.11 24.36
C THR A 468 -25.38 8.59 23.97
N GLY A 469 -24.43 9.03 23.13
CA GLY A 469 -24.30 10.41 22.70
C GLY A 469 -23.29 10.60 21.61
N ARG A 470 -23.24 11.79 20.99
CA ARG A 470 -22.20 12.13 20.02
C ARG A 470 -20.95 12.61 20.73
N LEU A 471 -19.83 12.20 20.20
CA LEU A 471 -18.51 12.64 20.66
C LEU A 471 -18.07 13.82 19.81
N ALA A 472 -17.68 14.91 20.47
CA ALA A 472 -17.09 16.06 19.79
C ALA A 472 -15.65 16.26 20.26
N THR A 473 -14.76 16.58 19.35
CA THR A 473 -13.35 16.87 19.64
C THR A 473 -12.81 17.97 18.75
N SER A 474 -11.85 18.72 19.25
CA SER A 474 -11.08 19.68 18.44
C SER A 474 -9.66 19.16 18.25
N PHE A 475 -9.06 19.50 17.10
CA PHE A 475 -7.72 19.10 16.75
C PHE A 475 -6.81 20.31 16.52
N HIS A 476 -5.57 20.17 16.95
CA HIS A 476 -4.49 21.03 16.49
C HIS A 476 -3.89 20.40 15.24
N THR A 477 -4.25 20.94 14.09
CA THR A 477 -3.77 20.52 12.79
C THR A 477 -2.72 21.49 12.27
N PRO A 478 -1.83 21.07 11.34
CA PRO A 478 -1.00 22.00 10.59
C PRO A 478 -1.85 23.03 9.82
N PRO A 479 -1.26 24.16 9.39
CA PRO A 479 -1.98 25.20 8.64
C PRO A 479 -2.71 24.70 7.40
N GLU A 480 -2.15 23.70 6.72
CA GLU A 480 -2.74 23.03 5.55
C GLU A 480 -3.89 22.08 5.90
N GLY A 481 -4.15 21.86 7.17
CA GLY A 481 -5.11 20.89 7.64
C GLY A 481 -4.57 19.45 7.64
N ALA A 482 -5.44 18.49 7.98
CA ALA A 482 -5.15 17.07 7.94
C ALA A 482 -6.35 16.29 7.40
N VAL A 483 -6.09 15.28 6.59
CA VAL A 483 -7.11 14.30 6.20
C VAL A 483 -6.94 13.06 7.05
N VAL A 484 -8.03 12.62 7.67
CA VAL A 484 -8.05 11.48 8.58
C VAL A 484 -9.16 10.49 8.22
N GLU A 485 -8.92 9.23 8.48
CA GLU A 485 -9.95 8.22 8.63
C GLU A 485 -10.26 8.09 10.13
N ALA A 486 -11.52 8.26 10.53
CA ALA A 486 -11.96 8.06 11.89
C ALA A 486 -12.53 6.64 12.04
N LEU A 487 -12.09 5.91 13.07
CA LEU A 487 -12.56 4.56 13.37
C LEU A 487 -13.04 4.53 14.83
N LEU A 488 -14.16 3.86 15.09
CA LEU A 488 -14.67 3.55 16.43
C LEU A 488 -14.60 2.03 16.62
N ASP A 489 -13.87 1.57 17.61
CA ASP A 489 -13.68 0.13 17.89
C ASP A 489 -13.19 -0.68 16.68
N GLY A 490 -12.46 -0.02 15.79
CA GLY A 490 -11.96 -0.60 14.55
C GLY A 490 -12.89 -0.49 13.33
N GLU A 491 -14.13 -0.05 13.50
CA GLU A 491 -15.08 0.23 12.40
C GLU A 491 -14.89 1.64 11.87
N SER A 492 -14.85 1.80 10.54
CA SER A 492 -14.65 3.11 9.93
C SER A 492 -15.93 3.96 10.02
N LEU A 493 -15.81 5.11 10.67
CA LEU A 493 -16.86 6.15 10.67
C LEU A 493 -16.80 7.04 9.43
N GLY A 494 -15.74 6.95 8.66
CA GLY A 494 -15.53 7.72 7.45
C GLY A 494 -14.28 8.58 7.46
N PHE A 495 -14.19 9.45 6.45
CA PHE A 495 -13.02 10.27 6.14
C PHE A 495 -13.37 11.74 6.29
N TYR A 496 -12.46 12.47 6.93
CA TYR A 496 -12.70 13.86 7.30
C TYR A 496 -11.49 14.72 6.96
N SER A 497 -11.77 15.93 6.48
CA SER A 497 -10.77 16.99 6.42
C SER A 497 -10.87 17.81 7.69
N LEU A 498 -9.81 17.85 8.46
CA LEU A 498 -9.72 18.59 9.72
C LEU A 498 -8.91 19.87 9.47
N LEU A 499 -9.55 21.03 9.56
CA LEU A 499 -8.90 22.32 9.47
C LEU A 499 -8.46 22.82 10.86
N PRO A 500 -7.50 23.74 10.93
CA PRO A 500 -7.06 24.31 12.21
C PRO A 500 -8.23 24.96 12.97
N GLY A 501 -8.43 24.51 14.20
CA GLY A 501 -9.49 25.04 15.08
C GLY A 501 -10.89 24.50 14.83
N GLU A 502 -11.10 23.64 13.84
CA GLU A 502 -12.39 22.96 13.65
C GLU A 502 -12.62 21.90 14.73
N SER A 503 -13.89 21.78 15.12
CA SER A 503 -14.36 20.65 15.94
C SER A 503 -14.94 19.58 15.03
N TRP A 504 -14.51 18.34 15.28
CA TRP A 504 -15.09 17.16 14.63
C TRP A 504 -16.10 16.50 15.57
N GLU A 505 -17.17 15.96 15.02
CA GLU A 505 -18.20 15.25 15.77
C GLU A 505 -18.47 13.89 15.11
N THR A 506 -18.76 12.86 15.92
CA THR A 506 -19.14 11.55 15.37
C THR A 506 -20.42 11.67 14.58
N PRO A 507 -20.51 11.00 13.39
CA PRO A 507 -21.71 11.07 12.55
C PRO A 507 -22.93 10.49 13.27
N ASP A 508 -22.74 9.40 14.00
CA ASP A 508 -23.75 8.68 14.76
C ASP A 508 -23.50 8.76 16.27
N PRO A 509 -24.54 8.62 17.10
CA PRO A 509 -24.38 8.51 18.54
C PRO A 509 -23.57 7.27 18.91
N VAL A 510 -22.52 7.45 19.71
CA VAL A 510 -21.72 6.36 20.27
C VAL A 510 -22.48 5.76 21.45
N PRO A 511 -22.64 4.44 21.55
CA PRO A 511 -23.29 3.78 22.67
C PRO A 511 -22.64 4.11 24.01
N ALA A 512 -23.36 3.90 25.12
CA ALA A 512 -22.76 3.96 26.44
C ALA A 512 -21.75 2.81 26.60
N GLY A 513 -20.58 3.09 27.15
CA GLY A 513 -19.52 2.10 27.34
C GLY A 513 -18.13 2.66 27.09
N SER A 514 -17.16 1.77 27.09
CA SER A 514 -15.77 2.08 26.74
C SER A 514 -15.50 1.78 25.29
N HIS A 515 -14.84 2.71 24.61
CA HIS A 515 -14.60 2.67 23.19
C HIS A 515 -13.17 3.10 22.88
N LEU A 516 -12.63 2.58 21.75
CA LEU A 516 -11.40 3.01 21.15
C LEU A 516 -11.70 3.83 19.89
N MET A 517 -11.52 5.15 19.99
CA MET A 517 -11.55 6.02 18.81
C MET A 517 -10.14 6.10 18.21
N THR A 518 -10.01 5.81 16.94
CA THR A 518 -8.75 5.89 16.20
C THR A 518 -8.88 6.86 15.06
N PHE A 519 -7.94 7.79 14.93
CA PHE A 519 -7.81 8.65 13.76
C PHE A 519 -6.55 8.26 13.03
N ARG A 520 -6.70 7.74 11.82
CA ARG A 520 -5.59 7.39 10.94
C ARG A 520 -5.31 8.56 10.01
N LEU A 521 -4.09 9.12 10.08
CA LEU A 521 -3.70 10.23 9.23
C LEU A 521 -3.35 9.76 7.83
N LEU A 522 -3.85 10.48 6.84
CA LEU A 522 -3.66 10.18 5.43
C LEU A 522 -2.73 11.18 4.74
N THR A 523 -2.74 12.44 5.16
CA THR A 523 -2.01 13.53 4.49
C THR A 523 -1.04 14.30 5.36
N SER A 524 -1.15 14.24 6.68
CA SER A 524 -0.30 14.98 7.62
C SER A 524 0.43 14.04 8.57
N ARG A 525 1.62 14.43 9.00
CA ARG A 525 2.43 13.69 9.99
C ARG A 525 2.22 14.16 11.42
N SER A 526 1.39 15.13 11.62
CA SER A 526 1.12 15.67 12.96
C SER A 526 -0.36 15.96 13.14
N LEU A 527 -0.95 15.36 14.14
CA LEU A 527 -2.28 15.65 14.62
C LEU A 527 -2.20 15.60 16.15
N VAL A 528 -2.58 16.68 16.79
CA VAL A 528 -2.67 16.74 18.24
C VAL A 528 -4.12 17.05 18.61
N ALA A 529 -4.69 16.20 19.42
CA ALA A 529 -6.03 16.46 19.92
C ALA A 529 -6.03 17.57 20.97
N GLY A 530 -7.05 18.37 20.90
CA GLY A 530 -7.40 19.33 21.91
C GLY A 530 -8.33 18.72 22.98
N GLU A 531 -9.47 19.36 23.20
CA GLU A 531 -10.46 18.93 24.18
C GLU A 531 -11.47 17.97 23.56
N VAL A 532 -11.78 16.87 24.28
CA VAL A 532 -12.86 15.95 23.92
C VAL A 532 -14.06 16.24 24.81
N ARG A 533 -15.20 16.42 24.17
CA ARG A 533 -16.48 16.62 24.84
C ARG A 533 -17.50 15.61 24.35
N THR A 534 -18.34 15.13 25.24
CA THR A 534 -19.51 14.32 24.89
C THR A 534 -20.74 15.20 24.88
N ARG A 535 -21.50 15.17 23.78
CA ARG A 535 -22.84 15.77 23.71
C ARG A 535 -23.88 14.65 23.69
N ALA A 536 -24.93 14.79 24.50
CA ALA A 536 -26.03 13.85 24.46
C ALA A 536 -26.76 13.94 23.11
N ALA A 537 -27.13 12.81 22.54
CA ALA A 537 -27.98 12.77 21.36
C ALA A 537 -29.35 13.42 21.74
N GLY A 538 -29.66 14.58 21.19
CA GLY A 538 -30.97 15.24 21.38
C GLY A 538 -30.98 16.53 22.20
N GLY A 539 -29.82 17.18 22.37
CA GLY A 539 -29.73 18.53 22.98
C GLY A 539 -29.64 19.62 21.92
#